data_2c4081247ff27bf999df2dfd7936edfb
#
_entry.id   2c4081247ff27bf999df2dfd7936edfb
#
_cell.length_a   1.000
_cell.length_b   1.000
_cell.length_c   1.000
_cell.angle_alpha   90.00
_cell.angle_beta   90.00
_cell.angle_gamma   90.00
#
_symmetry.space_group_name_H-M   'P 1'
#
loop_
_entity.id
_entity.type
_entity.pdbx_description
1 polymer ?
#
loop_
_entity_poly.entity_id
_entity_poly.type
_entity_poly.pdbx_seq_one_letter_code
_entity_poly.pdbx_strand_id
1 'polypeptide(L)'
;MKLAAEVADLSEDMRRILDGGVAQLTGRIADLLRQGAADGSVGTMDDPSATARTLYAQWLGAAVLSKLSSGDAPLRLALRDTTRRLEPQQNKGKNHARCNP
;
A
#
# COMPACT_ATOMS: atom_id res chain seq x y z
N MET A 1 9.60 -21.80 17.73
CA MET A 1 8.27 -21.31 17.74
C MET A 1 7.38 -21.93 16.71
N LYS A 2 6.33 -22.50 17.17
CA LYS A 2 5.38 -23.14 16.31
C LYS A 2 4.75 -22.21 15.34
N LEU A 3 4.49 -20.99 15.78
CA LEU A 3 3.82 -20.02 14.94
C LEU A 3 4.62 -19.71 13.68
N ALA A 4 5.93 -19.62 13.82
CA ALA A 4 6.76 -19.31 12.66
C ALA A 4 6.71 -20.45 11.63
N ALA A 5 6.70 -21.67 12.11
CA ALA A 5 6.63 -22.83 11.21
C ALA A 5 5.28 -22.90 10.52
N GLU A 6 4.22 -22.60 11.25
CA GLU A 6 2.88 -22.62 10.69
C GLU A 6 2.69 -21.54 9.65
N VAL A 7 3.27 -20.37 9.92
CA VAL A 7 3.20 -19.28 8.96
C VAL A 7 3.99 -19.63 7.70
N ALA A 8 5.11 -20.28 7.86
CA ALA A 8 5.91 -20.67 6.71
C ALA A 8 5.17 -21.67 5.83
N ASP A 9 4.51 -22.66 6.45
CA ASP A 9 3.74 -23.64 5.71
C ASP A 9 2.57 -22.99 4.98
N LEU A 10 1.88 -22.10 5.67
CA LEU A 10 0.76 -21.40 5.09
C LEU A 10 1.23 -20.56 3.93
N SER A 11 2.38 -19.92 4.09
CA SER A 11 2.95 -19.06 3.09
C SER A 11 3.28 -19.80 1.82
N GLU A 12 3.71 -21.04 1.95
CA GLU A 12 4.05 -21.86 0.81
C GLU A 12 2.83 -22.11 -0.06
N ASP A 13 1.74 -22.53 0.56
CA ASP A 13 0.50 -22.78 -0.15
C ASP A 13 -0.09 -21.51 -0.71
N MET A 14 -0.11 -20.45 0.09
CA MET A 14 -0.69 -19.20 -0.34
C MET A 14 0.11 -18.58 -1.45
N ARG A 15 1.43 -18.73 -1.42
CA ARG A 15 2.26 -18.18 -2.46
C ARG A 15 1.87 -18.76 -3.80
N ARG A 16 1.61 -20.06 -3.85
CA ARG A 16 1.24 -20.72 -5.08
C ARG A 16 -0.10 -20.20 -5.60
N ILE A 17 -1.05 -20.05 -4.69
CA ILE A 17 -2.39 -19.63 -5.07
C ILE A 17 -2.40 -18.15 -5.46
N LEU A 18 -1.70 -17.32 -4.70
CA LEU A 18 -1.78 -15.89 -4.87
C LEU A 18 -0.76 -15.31 -5.84
N ASP A 19 0.23 -16.10 -6.21
CA ASP A 19 1.32 -15.62 -7.01
C ASP A 19 0.87 -14.87 -8.25
N GLY A 20 0.03 -15.47 -9.04
CA GLY A 20 -0.50 -14.82 -10.22
C GLY A 20 -1.45 -13.69 -9.89
N GLY A 21 -2.31 -13.90 -8.91
CA GLY A 21 -3.29 -12.90 -8.52
C GLY A 21 -2.66 -11.65 -7.93
N VAL A 22 -1.65 -11.83 -7.11
CA VAL A 22 -0.96 -10.70 -6.50
C VAL A 22 -0.24 -9.88 -7.55
N ALA A 23 0.44 -10.54 -8.46
CA ALA A 23 1.16 -9.83 -9.52
C ALA A 23 0.20 -9.03 -10.38
N GLN A 24 -0.94 -9.60 -10.70
CA GLN A 24 -1.92 -8.94 -11.50
C GLN A 24 -2.51 -7.74 -10.78
N LEU A 25 -2.86 -7.92 -9.52
CA LEU A 25 -3.46 -6.86 -8.73
C LEU A 25 -2.47 -5.71 -8.48
N THR A 26 -1.24 -6.05 -8.10
CA THR A 26 -0.26 -5.00 -7.86
C THR A 26 0.11 -4.29 -9.16
N GLY A 27 0.06 -4.99 -10.29
CA GLY A 27 0.25 -4.36 -11.58
C GLY A 27 -0.82 -3.34 -11.88
N ARG A 28 -2.05 -3.65 -11.56
CA ARG A 28 -3.15 -2.71 -11.75
C ARG A 28 -3.02 -1.50 -10.84
N ILE A 29 -2.63 -1.73 -9.60
CA ILE A 29 -2.41 -0.63 -8.67
C ILE A 29 -1.29 0.26 -9.19
N ALA A 30 -0.22 -0.33 -9.68
CA ALA A 30 0.88 0.45 -10.22
C ALA A 30 0.45 1.31 -11.39
N ASP A 31 -0.38 0.75 -12.26
CA ASP A 31 -0.90 1.51 -13.40
C ASP A 31 -1.76 2.69 -12.96
N LEU A 32 -2.60 2.46 -11.96
CA LEU A 32 -3.41 3.53 -11.41
C LEU A 32 -2.54 4.61 -10.78
N LEU A 33 -1.48 4.21 -10.11
CA LEU A 33 -0.56 5.17 -9.52
C LEU A 33 0.14 5.99 -10.58
N ARG A 34 0.54 5.36 -11.69
CA ARG A 34 1.16 6.09 -12.79
C ARG A 34 0.20 7.09 -13.40
N GLN A 35 -1.04 6.68 -13.60
CA GLN A 35 -2.04 7.57 -14.13
C GLN A 35 -2.32 8.73 -13.19
N GLY A 36 -2.43 8.43 -11.91
CA GLY A 36 -2.67 9.46 -10.91
C GLY A 36 -1.52 10.45 -10.83
N ALA A 37 -0.30 9.97 -10.96
CA ALA A 37 0.86 10.86 -10.94
C ALA A 37 0.87 11.74 -12.18
N ALA A 38 0.46 11.18 -13.31
CA ALA A 38 0.44 11.93 -14.56
C ALA A 38 -0.60 13.03 -14.54
N ASP A 39 -1.75 12.78 -13.94
CA ASP A 39 -2.82 13.78 -13.93
C ASP A 39 -2.83 14.64 -12.66
N GLY A 40 -1.90 14.39 -11.75
CA GLY A 40 -1.75 15.22 -10.55
C GLY A 40 -2.60 14.83 -9.37
N SER A 41 -3.38 13.76 -9.48
CA SER A 41 -4.23 13.35 -8.37
C SER A 41 -3.46 12.64 -7.27
N VAL A 42 -2.30 12.08 -7.57
CA VAL A 42 -1.41 11.54 -6.54
C VAL A 42 -0.02 12.08 -6.79
N GLY A 43 0.82 12.00 -5.77
CA GLY A 43 2.20 12.47 -5.89
C GLY A 43 3.01 11.58 -6.79
N THR A 44 4.08 12.14 -7.32
CA THR A 44 5.01 11.35 -8.14
C THR A 44 5.81 10.42 -7.25
N MET A 45 6.22 9.33 -7.79
CA MET A 45 7.00 8.36 -7.06
C MET A 45 8.03 7.72 -7.98
N ASP A 46 9.14 7.32 -7.41
CA ASP A 46 10.24 6.79 -8.20
C ASP A 46 9.91 5.43 -8.81
N ASP A 47 9.21 4.62 -8.05
CA ASP A 47 8.94 3.26 -8.50
C ASP A 47 7.50 2.87 -8.17
N PRO A 48 6.57 3.15 -9.08
CA PRO A 48 5.16 2.82 -8.81
C PRO A 48 4.92 1.35 -8.53
N SER A 49 5.69 0.47 -9.15
CA SER A 49 5.53 -0.96 -8.90
C SER A 49 5.91 -1.33 -7.48
N ALA A 50 6.99 -0.78 -6.98
CA ALA A 50 7.39 -1.03 -5.60
C ALA A 50 6.38 -0.43 -4.63
N THR A 51 5.89 0.75 -4.93
CA THR A 51 4.87 1.40 -4.10
C THR A 51 3.60 0.54 -4.06
N ALA A 52 3.18 0.03 -5.21
CA ALA A 52 1.99 -0.80 -5.28
C ALA A 52 2.14 -2.06 -4.42
N ARG A 53 3.30 -2.68 -4.48
CA ARG A 53 3.55 -3.89 -3.69
C ARG A 53 3.56 -3.58 -2.20
N THR A 54 4.14 -2.45 -1.84
CA THR A 54 4.17 -2.04 -0.43
C THR A 54 2.77 -1.75 0.09
N LEU A 55 1.98 -1.05 -0.69
CA LEU A 55 0.61 -0.76 -0.31
C LEU A 55 -0.22 -2.02 -0.15
N TYR A 56 -0.05 -2.94 -1.09
CA TYR A 56 -0.78 -4.19 -1.03
C TYR A 56 -0.42 -4.97 0.24
N ALA A 57 0.87 -5.05 0.55
CA ALA A 57 1.33 -5.76 1.74
C ALA A 57 0.80 -5.08 3.01
N GLN A 58 0.82 -3.77 3.04
CA GLN A 58 0.34 -3.01 4.17
C GLN A 58 -1.15 -3.25 4.42
N TRP A 59 -1.94 -3.18 3.35
CA TRP A 59 -3.38 -3.36 3.49
C TRP A 59 -3.76 -4.80 3.81
N LEU A 60 -3.03 -5.76 3.23
CA LEU A 60 -3.27 -7.15 3.55
C LEU A 60 -2.96 -7.41 5.02
N GLY A 61 -1.84 -6.90 5.51
CA GLY A 61 -1.49 -7.04 6.91
C GLY A 61 -2.48 -6.36 7.82
N ALA A 62 -2.94 -5.17 7.43
CA ALA A 62 -3.93 -4.45 8.22
C ALA A 62 -5.24 -5.21 8.30
N ALA A 63 -5.65 -5.83 7.20
CA ALA A 63 -6.88 -6.61 7.19
C ALA A 63 -6.79 -7.81 8.12
N VAL A 64 -5.65 -8.49 8.09
CA VAL A 64 -5.45 -9.64 8.97
C VAL A 64 -5.44 -9.20 10.43
N LEU A 65 -4.74 -8.12 10.73
CA LEU A 65 -4.68 -7.62 12.11
C LEU A 65 -6.05 -7.16 12.61
N SER A 66 -6.83 -6.54 11.75
CA SER A 66 -8.16 -6.11 12.12
C SER A 66 -9.05 -7.31 12.46
N LYS A 67 -8.89 -8.36 11.70
CA LYS A 67 -9.64 -9.57 11.94
C LYS A 67 -9.26 -10.20 13.28
N LEU A 68 -7.97 -10.23 13.56
CA LEU A 68 -7.47 -10.83 14.80
C LEU A 68 -7.85 -10.02 16.02
N SER A 69 -7.90 -8.72 15.91
CA SER A 69 -8.19 -7.86 17.06
C SER A 69 -9.67 -7.48 17.16
N SER A 70 -10.46 -7.92 16.21
CA SER A 70 -11.89 -7.60 16.16
C SER A 70 -12.13 -6.10 16.14
N GLY A 71 -11.29 -5.38 15.46
CA GLY A 71 -11.45 -3.94 15.36
C GLY A 71 -10.84 -3.45 14.06
N ASP A 72 -11.16 -2.22 13.69
CA ASP A 72 -10.72 -1.67 12.41
C ASP A 72 -9.56 -0.69 12.55
N ALA A 73 -8.96 -0.60 13.73
CA ALA A 73 -7.85 0.32 13.93
C ALA A 73 -6.70 0.11 12.95
N PRO A 74 -6.28 -1.14 12.69
CA PRO A 74 -5.20 -1.33 11.71
C PRO A 74 -5.58 -0.85 10.31
N LEU A 75 -6.83 -1.06 9.92
CA LEU A 75 -7.28 -0.59 8.61
C LEU A 75 -7.33 0.93 8.54
N ARG A 76 -7.72 1.57 9.62
CA ARG A 76 -7.75 3.02 9.65
C ARG A 76 -6.35 3.61 9.59
N LEU A 77 -5.40 2.96 10.26
CA LEU A 77 -4.02 3.38 10.17
C LEU A 77 -3.48 3.22 8.77
N ALA A 78 -3.82 2.12 8.12
CA ALA A 78 -3.38 1.89 6.75
C ALA A 78 -3.97 2.95 5.82
N LEU A 79 -5.21 3.31 6.02
CA LEU A 79 -5.85 4.33 5.21
C LEU A 79 -5.16 5.68 5.40
N ARG A 80 -4.90 6.05 6.64
CA ARG A 80 -4.25 7.31 6.94
C ARG A 80 -2.86 7.37 6.32
N ASP A 81 -2.12 6.29 6.46
CA ASP A 81 -0.78 6.24 5.92
C ASP A 81 -0.78 6.27 4.40
N THR A 82 -1.71 5.56 3.79
CA THR A 82 -1.83 5.55 2.35
C THR A 82 -2.18 6.93 1.81
N THR A 83 -3.12 7.60 2.47
CA THR A 83 -3.50 8.93 2.06
C THR A 83 -2.32 9.88 2.11
N ARG A 84 -1.55 9.82 3.17
CA ARG A 84 -0.40 10.67 3.32
C ARG A 84 0.68 10.34 2.29
N ARG A 85 0.89 9.06 2.06
CA ARG A 85 1.91 8.61 1.14
C ARG A 85 1.61 9.01 -0.30
N LEU A 86 0.35 9.02 -0.67
CA LEU A 86 -0.05 9.32 -2.03
C LEU A 86 -0.43 10.78 -2.26
N GLU A 87 -0.30 11.59 -1.24
CA GLU A 87 -0.64 12.99 -1.32
C GLU A 87 0.15 13.68 -2.44
N PRO A 88 -0.49 14.53 -3.24
CA PRO A 88 0.23 15.19 -4.33
C PRO A 88 1.34 16.07 -3.81
N GLN A 89 2.53 15.88 -4.32
CA GLN A 89 3.68 16.65 -3.91
C GLN A 89 3.60 18.08 -4.31
N GLN A 90 2.91 18.33 -5.37
CA GLN A 90 2.64 19.64 -5.85
C GLN A 90 1.96 20.49 -4.80
N ASN A 91 1.01 19.89 -4.09
CA ASN A 91 0.35 20.51 -2.99
C ASN A 91 1.31 20.87 -1.87
N LYS A 92 2.15 19.94 -1.55
CA LYS A 92 3.16 20.15 -0.54
C LYS A 92 4.10 21.24 -0.92
N GLY A 93 4.52 21.27 -2.16
CA GLY A 93 5.39 22.29 -2.65
C GLY A 93 4.76 23.65 -2.56
N LYS A 94 3.51 23.74 -2.91
CA LYS A 94 2.81 24.99 -2.85
C LYS A 94 2.68 25.51 -1.44
N ASN A 95 2.31 24.63 -0.55
CA ASN A 95 2.19 25.00 0.85
C ASN A 95 3.49 25.49 1.40
N HIS A 96 4.54 24.81 1.04
CA HIS A 96 5.84 25.19 1.51
C HIS A 96 6.23 26.54 0.98
N ALA A 97 5.98 26.77 -0.27
CA ALA A 97 6.30 28.06 -0.87
C ALA A 97 5.52 29.17 -0.19
N ARG A 98 4.31 28.94 0.14
CA ARG A 98 3.51 29.94 0.80
C ARG A 98 3.95 30.21 2.21
N CYS A 99 4.35 29.21 2.88
CA CYS A 99 4.82 29.36 4.23
C CYS A 99 6.10 30.14 4.31
N ASN A 100 6.69 30.31 3.19
CA ASN A 100 8.00 30.88 3.11
C ASN A 100 7.99 32.15 2.34
N PRO A 101 7.28 33.12 2.73
CA PRO A 101 7.18 34.40 2.00
C PRO A 101 8.39 35.29 2.16
#